data_106e6de096c9c606dfbc9eda96580cbb
#
_entry.id   106e6de096c9c606dfbc9eda96580cbb
#
_cell.length_a   1.000
_cell.length_b   1.000
_cell.length_c   1.000
_cell.angle_alpha   90.00
_cell.angle_beta   90.00
_cell.angle_gamma   90.00
#
_symmetry.space_group_name_H-M   'P 1'
#
loop_
_entity.id
_entity.type
_entity.pdbx_description
1 polymer ?
#
loop_
_entity_poly.entity_id
_entity_poly.type
_entity_poly.pdbx_seq_one_letter_code
_entity_poly.pdbx_strand_id
1 'polypeptide(L)'
;MIQNLAKIKKAAAISNREAQRLPEEKAAAIIYACDEIIAGKLKDQFIVDGIQGGAGTSANMNVNEVIANRAIEILGGTKGDYTIVHPNDHVNMAQSTNDVIPSAGKLTVLDLLPDLLHALESLHAALLDKSQEFDHILKMGRTQLEDAVPMRLGQSFHAYATMIERDIRRIERARKELFTLNLGGTAIGTTINASDYYLHHIVPTLAAVTGYPLMQADDLFDATENLDGFVTISNTLKTCAVNLSKMCNDLRLLSSGPRTGFGEINLP
;
A
#
# COMPACT_ATOMS: atom_id res chain seq x y z
N MET A 1 2.89 5.61 5.03
CA MET A 1 1.89 5.53 6.12
C MET A 1 1.50 6.92 6.66
N ILE A 2 2.41 7.72 7.23
CA ILE A 2 2.10 9.06 7.79
C ILE A 2 1.42 9.98 6.78
N GLN A 3 1.94 10.08 5.56
CA GLN A 3 1.31 10.87 4.50
C GLN A 3 -0.11 10.40 4.17
N ASN A 4 -0.37 9.10 4.22
CA ASN A 4 -1.70 8.55 3.98
C ASN A 4 -2.67 8.80 5.13
N LEU A 5 -2.18 8.79 6.38
CA LEU A 5 -2.95 9.31 7.51
C LEU A 5 -3.33 10.77 7.29
N ALA A 6 -2.38 11.61 6.87
CA ALA A 6 -2.66 13.02 6.57
C ALA A 6 -3.66 13.20 5.41
N LYS A 7 -3.60 12.37 4.35
CA LYS A 7 -4.63 12.38 3.27
C LYS A 7 -6.02 12.07 3.81
N ILE A 8 -6.14 11.09 4.72
CA ILE A 8 -7.42 10.75 5.37
C ILE A 8 -7.91 11.92 6.24
N LYS A 9 -7.03 12.51 7.07
CA LYS A 9 -7.39 13.66 7.91
C LYS A 9 -7.80 14.87 7.07
N LYS A 10 -7.15 15.10 5.93
CA LYS A 10 -7.54 16.13 4.97
C LYS A 10 -8.95 15.86 4.41
N ALA A 11 -9.23 14.65 3.96
CA ALA A 11 -10.54 14.26 3.45
C ALA A 11 -11.62 14.40 4.53
N ALA A 12 -11.31 13.99 5.77
CA ALA A 12 -12.22 14.13 6.91
C ALA A 12 -12.51 15.60 7.25
N ALA A 13 -11.50 16.46 7.24
CA ALA A 13 -11.69 17.89 7.47
C ALA A 13 -12.58 18.53 6.39
N ILE A 14 -12.37 18.19 5.11
CA ILE A 14 -13.21 18.63 3.99
C ILE A 14 -14.67 18.17 4.21
N SER A 15 -14.89 16.88 4.46
CA SER A 15 -16.22 16.29 4.61
C SER A 15 -16.96 16.85 5.85
N ASN A 16 -16.26 17.04 6.97
CA ASN A 16 -16.86 17.62 8.18
C ASN A 16 -17.17 19.12 8.03
N ARG A 17 -16.36 19.86 7.26
CA ARG A 17 -16.65 21.26 6.90
C ARG A 17 -17.92 21.36 6.07
N GLU A 18 -18.01 20.56 5.02
CA GLU A 18 -19.19 20.53 4.11
C GLU A 18 -20.44 20.05 4.85
N ALA A 19 -20.30 19.14 5.82
CA ALA A 19 -21.35 18.75 6.76
C ALA A 19 -21.72 19.84 7.77
N GLN A 20 -21.06 21.00 7.76
CA GLN A 20 -21.23 22.11 8.72
C GLN A 20 -20.98 21.70 10.18
N ARG A 21 -20.14 20.67 10.40
CA ARG A 21 -19.76 20.18 11.73
C ARG A 21 -18.41 20.74 12.18
N LEU A 22 -17.54 21.11 11.25
CA LEU A 22 -16.24 21.73 11.50
C LEU A 22 -16.25 23.16 10.94
N PRO A 23 -15.96 24.20 11.76
CA PRO A 23 -15.89 25.57 11.30
C PRO A 23 -14.90 25.77 10.16
N GLU A 24 -15.24 26.61 9.18
CA GLU A 24 -14.45 26.85 7.95
C GLU A 24 -12.99 27.19 8.24
N GLU A 25 -12.74 28.10 9.18
CA GLU A 25 -11.40 28.56 9.54
C GLU A 25 -10.53 27.41 10.10
N LYS A 26 -11.10 26.59 11.01
CA LYS A 26 -10.40 25.43 11.57
C LYS A 26 -10.16 24.36 10.49
N ALA A 27 -11.14 24.09 9.64
CA ALA A 27 -11.01 23.15 8.55
C ALA A 27 -9.90 23.55 7.57
N ALA A 28 -9.86 24.82 7.17
CA ALA A 28 -8.82 25.34 6.29
C ALA A 28 -7.41 25.20 6.89
N ALA A 29 -7.24 25.50 8.18
CA ALA A 29 -5.97 25.33 8.87
C ALA A 29 -5.54 23.87 8.98
N ILE A 30 -6.47 22.94 9.28
CA ILE A 30 -6.23 21.50 9.32
C ILE A 30 -5.83 20.98 7.92
N ILE A 31 -6.55 21.37 6.87
CA ILE A 31 -6.27 20.99 5.49
C ILE A 31 -4.86 21.45 5.09
N TYR A 32 -4.49 22.69 5.40
CA TYR A 32 -3.17 23.21 5.10
C TYR A 32 -2.06 22.46 5.86
N ALA A 33 -2.26 22.15 7.15
CA ALA A 33 -1.32 21.34 7.92
C ALA A 33 -1.15 19.93 7.34
N CYS A 34 -2.25 19.30 6.87
CA CYS A 34 -2.20 18.03 6.18
C CYS A 34 -1.39 18.11 4.88
N ASP A 35 -1.54 19.18 4.10
CA ASP A 35 -0.79 19.38 2.86
C ASP A 35 0.72 19.53 3.09
N GLU A 36 1.12 20.18 4.19
CA GLU A 36 2.53 20.23 4.59
C GLU A 36 3.10 18.82 4.90
N ILE A 37 2.34 17.98 5.61
CA ILE A 37 2.75 16.60 5.92
C ILE A 37 2.80 15.74 4.63
N ILE A 38 1.81 15.87 3.75
CA ILE A 38 1.77 15.16 2.46
C ILE A 38 2.97 15.55 1.60
N ALA A 39 3.38 16.83 1.62
CA ALA A 39 4.58 17.32 0.96
C ALA A 39 5.90 16.90 1.64
N GLY A 40 5.82 16.12 2.72
CA GLY A 40 6.99 15.59 3.43
C GLY A 40 7.64 16.55 4.41
N LYS A 41 6.95 17.62 4.82
CA LYS A 41 7.38 18.49 5.92
C LYS A 41 7.04 17.86 7.29
N LEU A 42 7.57 18.43 8.37
CA LEU A 42 7.30 18.05 9.76
C LEU A 42 7.69 16.60 10.11
N LYS A 43 8.61 15.97 9.36
CA LYS A 43 9.00 14.55 9.55
C LYS A 43 9.54 14.24 10.94
N ASP A 44 10.25 15.18 11.54
CA ASP A 44 10.87 15.11 12.86
C ASP A 44 9.84 15.18 14.02
N GLN A 45 8.59 15.53 13.73
CA GLN A 45 7.51 15.59 14.72
C GLN A 45 6.81 14.23 14.94
N PHE A 46 7.07 13.25 14.07
CA PHE A 46 6.51 11.90 14.18
C PHE A 46 7.47 11.01 14.97
N ILE A 47 7.42 11.14 16.29
CA ILE A 47 8.38 10.54 17.23
C ILE A 47 7.97 9.15 17.72
N VAL A 48 6.77 8.71 17.39
CA VAL A 48 6.23 7.43 17.84
C VAL A 48 6.88 6.30 17.02
N ASP A 49 7.30 5.22 17.69
CA ASP A 49 7.90 4.06 17.05
C ASP A 49 6.95 3.47 15.99
N GLY A 50 7.50 3.04 14.87
CA GLY A 50 6.74 2.40 13.79
C GLY A 50 6.23 0.99 14.15
N ILE A 51 6.87 0.33 15.12
CA ILE A 51 6.48 -1.00 15.64
C ILE A 51 5.89 -0.83 17.03
N GLN A 52 4.57 -0.93 17.12
CA GLN A 52 3.84 -0.72 18.36
C GLN A 52 2.81 -1.82 18.60
N GLY A 53 2.57 -2.13 19.89
CA GLY A 53 1.31 -2.73 20.33
C GLY A 53 0.16 -1.70 20.29
N GLY A 54 -1.11 -2.15 20.31
CA GLY A 54 -2.26 -1.25 20.39
C GLY A 54 -2.84 -0.78 19.06
N ALA A 55 -2.70 -1.58 18.01
CA ALA A 55 -3.40 -1.43 16.72
C ALA A 55 -3.23 -0.06 16.04
N GLY A 56 -2.10 0.64 16.28
CA GLY A 56 -1.76 1.90 15.63
C GLY A 56 -2.35 3.15 16.28
N THR A 57 -2.96 3.03 17.47
CA THR A 57 -3.56 4.19 18.18
C THR A 57 -2.55 5.31 18.39
N SER A 58 -1.34 5.00 18.86
CA SER A 58 -0.30 6.01 19.09
C SER A 58 0.10 6.73 17.81
N ALA A 59 0.21 6.03 16.69
CA ALA A 59 0.52 6.63 15.39
C ALA A 59 -0.62 7.57 14.92
N ASN A 60 -1.89 7.12 15.03
CA ASN A 60 -3.05 7.96 14.71
C ASN A 60 -3.08 9.23 15.58
N MET A 61 -2.86 9.09 16.90
CA MET A 61 -2.87 10.23 17.81
C MET A 61 -1.71 11.18 17.57
N ASN A 62 -0.50 10.68 17.33
CA ASN A 62 0.65 11.53 16.98
C ASN A 62 0.35 12.37 15.72
N VAL A 63 -0.25 11.78 14.68
CA VAL A 63 -0.67 12.54 13.49
C VAL A 63 -1.72 13.58 13.82
N ASN A 64 -2.74 13.24 14.64
CA ASN A 64 -3.76 14.18 15.07
C ASN A 64 -3.15 15.38 15.83
N GLU A 65 -2.21 15.12 16.74
CA GLU A 65 -1.56 16.16 17.55
C GLU A 65 -0.64 17.05 16.71
N VAL A 66 0.13 16.48 15.78
CA VAL A 66 0.99 17.26 14.87
C VAL A 66 0.12 18.17 13.99
N ILE A 67 -0.97 17.66 13.42
CA ILE A 67 -1.91 18.45 12.62
C ILE A 67 -2.56 19.54 13.47
N ALA A 68 -3.05 19.21 14.67
CA ALA A 68 -3.71 20.17 15.54
C ALA A 68 -2.76 21.31 15.94
N ASN A 69 -1.55 20.98 16.38
CA ASN A 69 -0.56 21.99 16.77
C ASN A 69 -0.14 22.87 15.57
N ARG A 70 0.02 22.29 14.39
CA ARG A 70 0.33 23.06 13.19
C ARG A 70 -0.83 23.97 12.77
N ALA A 71 -2.06 23.49 12.84
CA ALA A 71 -3.26 24.29 12.60
C ALA A 71 -3.40 25.45 13.59
N ILE A 72 -3.08 25.23 14.87
CA ILE A 72 -3.06 26.29 15.91
C ILE A 72 -2.04 27.38 15.53
N GLU A 73 -0.82 27.02 15.10
CA GLU A 73 0.18 28.01 14.64
C GLU A 73 -0.31 28.80 13.42
N ILE A 74 -0.96 28.14 12.45
CA ILE A 74 -1.54 28.80 11.26
C ILE A 74 -2.60 29.83 11.65
N LEU A 75 -3.36 29.54 12.70
CA LEU A 75 -4.39 30.44 13.25
C LEU A 75 -3.83 31.52 14.22
N GLY A 76 -2.50 31.58 14.36
CA GLY A 76 -1.83 32.58 15.18
C GLY A 76 -1.82 32.28 16.69
N GLY A 77 -2.17 31.02 17.07
CA GLY A 77 -2.14 30.56 18.46
C GLY A 77 -0.80 29.95 18.86
N THR A 78 -0.71 29.54 20.12
CA THR A 78 0.46 28.86 20.69
C THR A 78 0.23 27.35 20.72
N LYS A 79 1.21 26.55 20.31
CA LYS A 79 1.16 25.08 20.39
C LYS A 79 0.68 24.60 21.76
N GLY A 80 -0.19 23.61 21.78
CA GLY A 80 -0.81 23.07 22.99
C GLY A 80 -2.10 23.77 23.40
N ASP A 81 -2.47 24.87 22.76
CA ASP A 81 -3.78 25.53 23.02
C ASP A 81 -4.89 24.81 22.26
N TYR A 82 -5.31 23.69 22.80
CA TYR A 82 -6.35 22.84 22.20
C TYR A 82 -7.77 23.46 22.28
N THR A 83 -7.93 24.63 22.85
CA THR A 83 -9.19 25.41 22.75
C THR A 83 -9.39 25.95 21.33
N ILE A 84 -8.28 26.19 20.59
CA ILE A 84 -8.30 26.65 19.21
C ILE A 84 -8.58 25.46 18.27
N VAL A 85 -7.68 24.43 18.25
CA VAL A 85 -7.86 23.19 17.47
C VAL A 85 -7.53 21.99 18.35
N HIS A 86 -8.54 21.16 18.62
CA HIS A 86 -8.37 19.96 19.44
C HIS A 86 -8.07 18.74 18.57
N PRO A 87 -7.06 17.88 18.91
CA PRO A 87 -6.68 16.73 18.11
C PRO A 87 -7.79 15.69 17.96
N ASN A 88 -8.61 15.44 18.99
CA ASN A 88 -9.73 14.51 18.91
C ASN A 88 -10.99 15.14 18.33
N ASP A 89 -11.41 16.32 18.86
CA ASP A 89 -12.73 16.88 18.58
C ASP A 89 -12.79 17.53 17.19
N HIS A 90 -11.64 17.98 16.65
CA HIS A 90 -11.57 18.64 15.35
C HIS A 90 -10.82 17.78 14.30
N VAL A 91 -9.56 17.36 14.56
CA VAL A 91 -8.76 16.63 13.58
C VAL A 91 -9.27 15.20 13.40
N ASN A 92 -9.64 14.52 14.49
CA ASN A 92 -10.15 13.15 14.50
C ASN A 92 -11.68 13.07 14.46
N MET A 93 -12.37 14.17 14.19
CA MET A 93 -13.84 14.25 14.17
C MET A 93 -14.43 13.19 13.23
N ALA A 94 -15.42 12.44 13.74
CA ALA A 94 -16.13 11.34 13.05
C ALA A 94 -15.22 10.17 12.62
N GLN A 95 -14.09 9.97 13.29
CA GLN A 95 -13.12 8.93 12.99
C GLN A 95 -12.78 8.10 14.23
N SER A 96 -12.24 6.91 14.00
CA SER A 96 -11.59 6.07 14.99
C SER A 96 -10.24 5.60 14.46
N THR A 97 -9.33 5.20 15.34
CA THR A 97 -8.13 4.44 14.93
C THR A 97 -8.50 3.23 14.07
N ASN A 98 -9.64 2.58 14.40
CA ASN A 98 -10.06 1.31 13.82
C ASN A 98 -10.50 1.43 12.35
N ASP A 99 -10.93 2.60 11.89
CA ASP A 99 -11.23 2.81 10.47
C ASP A 99 -10.12 3.56 9.72
N VAL A 100 -9.38 4.43 10.43
CA VAL A 100 -8.31 5.25 9.84
C VAL A 100 -7.04 4.43 9.55
N ILE A 101 -6.59 3.61 10.51
CA ILE A 101 -5.32 2.85 10.37
C ILE A 101 -5.39 1.79 9.28
N PRO A 102 -6.43 0.92 9.19
CA PRO A 102 -6.55 -0.02 8.09
C PRO A 102 -6.64 0.69 6.72
N SER A 103 -7.41 1.78 6.64
CA SER A 103 -7.52 2.57 5.41
C SER A 103 -6.17 3.16 5.00
N ALA A 104 -5.41 3.76 5.93
CA ALA A 104 -4.07 4.27 5.66
C ALA A 104 -3.07 3.16 5.27
N GLY A 105 -3.21 1.98 5.87
CA GLY A 105 -2.45 0.78 5.51
C GLY A 105 -2.69 0.36 4.06
N LYS A 106 -3.97 0.24 3.65
CA LYS A 106 -4.36 -0.08 2.26
C LYS A 106 -3.79 0.94 1.28
N LEU A 107 -3.94 2.24 1.55
CA LEU A 107 -3.35 3.30 0.73
C LEU A 107 -1.83 3.20 0.65
N THR A 108 -1.16 2.82 1.74
CA THR A 108 0.30 2.70 1.75
C THR A 108 0.77 1.53 0.87
N VAL A 109 0.06 0.41 0.90
CA VAL A 109 0.34 -0.70 -0.02
C VAL A 109 0.10 -0.28 -1.46
N LEU A 110 -1.02 0.42 -1.74
CA LEU A 110 -1.33 0.94 -3.08
C LEU A 110 -0.24 1.90 -3.61
N ASP A 111 0.34 2.73 -2.75
CA ASP A 111 1.43 3.65 -3.12
C ASP A 111 2.76 2.91 -3.42
N LEU A 112 3.00 1.73 -2.82
CA LEU A 112 4.24 0.96 -3.00
C LEU A 112 4.18 -0.05 -4.16
N LEU A 113 2.99 -0.53 -4.51
CA LEU A 113 2.83 -1.54 -5.56
C LEU A 113 3.32 -1.11 -6.95
N PRO A 114 3.17 0.15 -7.40
CA PRO A 114 3.63 0.57 -8.73
C PRO A 114 5.12 0.33 -8.97
N ASP A 115 5.98 0.60 -7.99
CA ASP A 115 7.43 0.39 -8.11
C ASP A 115 7.76 -1.10 -8.28
N LEU A 116 7.08 -1.97 -7.53
CA LEU A 116 7.24 -3.42 -7.66
C LEU A 116 6.76 -3.91 -9.04
N LEU A 117 5.58 -3.47 -9.47
CA LEU A 117 5.02 -3.85 -10.77
C LEU A 117 5.95 -3.42 -11.90
N HIS A 118 6.46 -2.20 -11.87
CA HIS A 118 7.43 -1.71 -12.85
C HIS A 118 8.73 -2.55 -12.89
N ALA A 119 9.25 -2.93 -11.71
CA ALA A 119 10.41 -3.81 -11.62
C ALA A 119 10.14 -5.21 -12.21
N LEU A 120 8.95 -5.78 -11.96
CA LEU A 120 8.54 -7.06 -12.53
C LEU A 120 8.32 -6.97 -14.04
N GLU A 121 7.75 -5.89 -14.54
CA GLU A 121 7.59 -5.64 -15.98
C GLU A 121 8.95 -5.54 -16.68
N SER A 122 9.91 -4.85 -16.06
CA SER A 122 11.28 -4.75 -16.57
C SER A 122 11.97 -6.10 -16.60
N LEU A 123 11.81 -6.91 -15.55
CA LEU A 123 12.33 -8.29 -15.52
C LEU A 123 11.67 -9.17 -16.58
N HIS A 124 10.35 -9.07 -16.75
CA HIS A 124 9.60 -9.78 -17.78
C HIS A 124 10.15 -9.48 -19.18
N ALA A 125 10.35 -8.21 -19.51
CA ALA A 125 10.90 -7.78 -20.79
C ALA A 125 12.33 -8.34 -21.01
N ALA A 126 13.20 -8.25 -20.02
CA ALA A 126 14.56 -8.78 -20.09
C ALA A 126 14.58 -10.31 -20.31
N LEU A 127 13.66 -11.05 -19.68
CA LEU A 127 13.53 -12.49 -19.87
C LEU A 127 13.02 -12.85 -21.28
N LEU A 128 12.14 -12.04 -21.87
CA LEU A 128 11.70 -12.21 -23.26
C LEU A 128 12.85 -11.95 -24.24
N ASP A 129 13.64 -10.90 -24.01
CA ASP A 129 14.81 -10.59 -24.83
C ASP A 129 15.81 -11.76 -24.79
N LYS A 130 16.10 -12.28 -23.60
CA LYS A 130 16.98 -13.47 -23.45
C LYS A 130 16.37 -14.72 -24.04
N SER A 131 15.06 -14.87 -24.04
CA SER A 131 14.38 -15.98 -24.72
C SER A 131 14.64 -15.95 -26.23
N GLN A 132 14.56 -14.78 -26.84
CA GLN A 132 14.85 -14.60 -28.27
C GLN A 132 16.34 -14.79 -28.57
N GLU A 133 17.22 -14.17 -27.78
CA GLU A 133 18.68 -14.29 -27.94
C GLU A 133 19.16 -15.74 -27.91
N PHE A 134 18.59 -16.58 -27.02
CA PHE A 134 19.02 -17.95 -26.81
C PHE A 134 18.15 -19.00 -27.54
N ASP A 135 17.24 -18.59 -28.40
CA ASP A 135 16.32 -19.53 -29.07
C ASP A 135 17.01 -20.51 -30.03
N HIS A 136 18.19 -20.14 -30.50
CA HIS A 136 18.99 -21.00 -31.37
C HIS A 136 19.89 -22.02 -30.64
N ILE A 137 19.99 -21.91 -29.29
CA ILE A 137 20.89 -22.74 -28.49
C ILE A 137 20.16 -24.02 -28.04
N LEU A 138 20.66 -25.16 -28.45
CA LEU A 138 20.15 -26.45 -27.98
C LEU A 138 20.72 -26.80 -26.61
N LYS A 139 19.89 -27.35 -25.76
CA LYS A 139 20.26 -27.90 -24.46
C LYS A 139 19.49 -29.16 -24.13
N MET A 140 19.94 -29.92 -23.15
CA MET A 140 19.17 -31.03 -22.60
C MET A 140 18.08 -30.52 -21.65
N GLY A 141 16.83 -30.92 -21.91
CA GLY A 141 15.74 -30.80 -20.93
C GLY A 141 15.87 -31.90 -19.89
N ARG A 142 15.60 -31.59 -18.62
CA ARG A 142 15.71 -32.51 -17.49
C ARG A 142 14.41 -32.71 -16.76
N THR A 143 14.20 -33.92 -16.25
CA THR A 143 13.16 -34.27 -15.30
C THR A 143 13.83 -34.93 -14.09
N GLN A 144 13.56 -34.43 -12.87
CA GLN A 144 14.20 -34.94 -11.65
C GLN A 144 15.75 -34.94 -11.71
N LEU A 145 16.32 -33.91 -12.39
CA LEU A 145 17.75 -33.74 -12.68
C LEU A 145 18.35 -34.75 -13.67
N GLU A 146 17.58 -35.74 -14.16
CA GLU A 146 17.99 -36.69 -15.18
C GLU A 146 17.71 -36.18 -16.60
N ASP A 147 18.55 -36.57 -17.55
CA ASP A 147 18.39 -36.21 -18.97
C ASP A 147 17.09 -36.77 -19.53
N ALA A 148 16.31 -35.91 -20.21
CA ALA A 148 15.03 -36.31 -20.80
C ALA A 148 15.05 -36.11 -22.31
N VAL A 149 14.78 -34.90 -22.81
CA VAL A 149 14.69 -34.63 -24.26
C VAL A 149 15.38 -33.29 -24.58
N PRO A 150 15.89 -33.15 -25.84
CA PRO A 150 16.43 -31.87 -26.27
C PRO A 150 15.39 -30.76 -26.25
N MET A 151 15.82 -29.58 -25.88
CA MET A 151 15.04 -28.34 -25.92
C MET A 151 15.94 -27.16 -26.27
N ARG A 152 15.34 -25.97 -26.50
CA ARG A 152 16.09 -24.75 -26.70
C ARG A 152 16.24 -23.98 -25.39
N LEU A 153 17.39 -23.36 -25.17
CA LEU A 153 17.64 -22.53 -23.98
C LEU A 153 16.64 -21.37 -23.91
N GLY A 154 16.31 -20.74 -25.04
CA GLY A 154 15.29 -19.69 -25.13
C GLY A 154 13.93 -20.10 -24.57
N GLN A 155 13.53 -21.39 -24.69
CA GLN A 155 12.27 -21.87 -24.11
C GLN A 155 12.28 -21.84 -22.60
N SER A 156 13.42 -22.05 -21.93
CA SER A 156 13.55 -21.90 -20.47
C SER A 156 13.33 -20.45 -20.02
N PHE A 157 13.95 -19.49 -20.73
CA PHE A 157 13.76 -18.06 -20.45
C PHE A 157 12.33 -17.60 -20.74
N HIS A 158 11.70 -18.11 -21.80
CA HIS A 158 10.30 -17.85 -22.08
C HIS A 158 9.38 -18.35 -20.95
N ALA A 159 9.67 -19.52 -20.39
CA ALA A 159 8.91 -20.07 -19.27
C ALA A 159 9.03 -19.18 -18.01
N TYR A 160 10.23 -18.62 -17.75
CA TYR A 160 10.42 -17.64 -16.68
C TYR A 160 9.63 -16.35 -16.95
N ALA A 161 9.66 -15.82 -18.17
CA ALA A 161 8.86 -14.65 -18.55
C ALA A 161 7.37 -14.88 -18.31
N THR A 162 6.84 -16.01 -18.77
CA THR A 162 5.43 -16.40 -18.58
C THR A 162 5.06 -16.51 -17.09
N MET A 163 5.99 -16.98 -16.26
CA MET A 163 5.80 -17.06 -14.81
C MET A 163 5.68 -15.65 -14.18
N ILE A 164 6.58 -14.74 -14.55
CA ILE A 164 6.56 -13.34 -14.05
C ILE A 164 5.28 -12.62 -14.52
N GLU A 165 4.87 -12.79 -15.78
CA GLU A 165 3.61 -12.23 -16.29
C GLU A 165 2.39 -12.70 -15.46
N ARG A 166 2.36 -13.97 -15.05
CA ARG A 166 1.31 -14.48 -14.15
C ARG A 166 1.34 -13.83 -12.78
N ASP A 167 2.53 -13.54 -12.24
CA ASP A 167 2.67 -12.89 -10.95
C ASP A 167 2.23 -11.44 -11.01
N ILE A 168 2.57 -10.69 -12.06
CA ILE A 168 2.06 -9.34 -12.32
C ILE A 168 0.51 -9.36 -12.31
N ARG A 169 -0.11 -10.26 -13.06
CA ARG A 169 -1.58 -10.39 -13.11
C ARG A 169 -2.21 -10.76 -11.76
N ARG A 170 -1.54 -11.57 -10.93
CA ARG A 170 -2.01 -11.90 -9.58
C ARG A 170 -1.98 -10.67 -8.66
N ILE A 171 -0.87 -9.92 -8.69
CA ILE A 171 -0.72 -8.70 -7.89
C ILE A 171 -1.78 -7.68 -8.30
N GLU A 172 -2.00 -7.47 -9.60
CA GLU A 172 -3.02 -6.54 -10.10
C GLU A 172 -4.45 -6.95 -9.70
N ARG A 173 -4.75 -8.24 -9.59
CA ARG A 173 -6.04 -8.72 -9.09
C ARG A 173 -6.18 -8.46 -7.59
N ALA A 174 -5.17 -8.83 -6.81
CA ALA A 174 -5.17 -8.65 -5.36
C ALA A 174 -5.23 -7.17 -4.96
N ARG A 175 -4.59 -6.28 -5.73
CA ARG A 175 -4.65 -4.82 -5.53
C ARG A 175 -6.07 -4.29 -5.46
N LYS A 176 -7.01 -4.89 -6.18
CA LYS A 176 -8.40 -4.43 -6.23
C LYS A 176 -9.12 -4.51 -4.89
N GLU A 177 -8.78 -5.48 -4.05
CA GLU A 177 -9.35 -5.63 -2.71
C GLU A 177 -8.96 -4.47 -1.78
N LEU A 178 -7.84 -3.80 -2.06
CA LEU A 178 -7.37 -2.67 -1.27
C LEU A 178 -8.14 -1.37 -1.52
N PHE A 179 -8.95 -1.30 -2.58
CA PHE A 179 -9.77 -0.12 -2.86
C PHE A 179 -11.01 -0.03 -1.98
N THR A 180 -11.43 -1.14 -1.37
CA THR A 180 -12.58 -1.16 -0.45
C THR A 180 -12.12 -0.82 0.97
N LEU A 181 -12.72 0.24 1.55
CA LEU A 181 -12.33 0.78 2.85
C LEU A 181 -13.48 0.64 3.86
N ASN A 182 -13.12 0.47 5.14
CA ASN A 182 -14.05 0.56 6.27
C ASN A 182 -14.20 2.00 6.82
N LEU A 183 -13.68 3.00 6.12
CA LEU A 183 -13.67 4.39 6.56
C LEU A 183 -15.09 4.95 6.67
N GLY A 184 -15.40 5.54 7.82
CA GLY A 184 -16.73 5.93 8.25
C GLY A 184 -17.37 4.95 9.24
N GLY A 185 -16.87 3.71 9.36
CA GLY A 185 -17.36 2.72 10.32
C GLY A 185 -17.11 3.11 11.78
N THR A 186 -16.21 4.06 12.02
CA THR A 186 -15.77 4.50 13.34
C THR A 186 -15.18 3.35 14.15
N ALA A 187 -15.60 3.14 15.40
CA ALA A 187 -14.95 2.18 16.31
C ALA A 187 -15.15 0.71 15.91
N ILE A 188 -16.36 0.34 15.50
CA ILE A 188 -16.77 -1.06 15.26
C ILE A 188 -17.66 -1.28 14.03
N GLY A 189 -17.88 -0.26 13.21
CA GLY A 189 -18.77 -0.32 12.05
C GLY A 189 -20.16 0.30 12.28
N THR A 190 -20.47 0.76 13.51
CA THR A 190 -21.77 1.32 13.87
C THR A 190 -22.00 2.76 13.39
N THR A 191 -20.97 3.41 12.86
CA THR A 191 -21.04 4.81 12.39
C THR A 191 -21.38 5.85 13.46
N ILE A 192 -21.38 5.47 14.74
CA ILE A 192 -21.70 6.36 15.87
C ILE A 192 -20.73 7.58 15.82
N ASN A 193 -21.29 8.76 16.03
CA ASN A 193 -20.65 10.07 15.97
C ASN A 193 -20.27 10.56 14.55
N ALA A 194 -20.58 9.82 13.49
CA ALA A 194 -20.50 10.32 12.13
C ALA A 194 -21.86 10.85 11.66
N SER A 195 -21.88 11.99 10.96
CA SER A 195 -23.12 12.48 10.32
C SER A 195 -23.39 11.71 9.02
N ASP A 196 -24.65 11.67 8.61
CA ASP A 196 -25.02 11.03 7.32
C ASP A 196 -24.26 11.64 6.15
N TYR A 197 -24.07 12.96 6.16
CA TYR A 197 -23.27 13.63 5.14
C TYR A 197 -21.83 13.10 5.11
N TYR A 198 -21.17 13.02 6.28
CA TYR A 198 -19.81 12.49 6.38
C TYR A 198 -19.70 11.06 5.85
N LEU A 199 -20.64 10.19 6.24
CA LEU A 199 -20.66 8.79 5.81
C LEU A 199 -20.71 8.62 4.30
N HIS A 200 -21.51 9.43 3.62
CA HIS A 200 -21.64 9.35 2.16
C HIS A 200 -20.51 10.04 1.39
N HIS A 201 -19.74 10.93 2.02
CA HIS A 201 -18.76 11.76 1.33
C HIS A 201 -17.31 11.48 1.68
N ILE A 202 -17.01 10.86 2.82
CA ILE A 202 -15.62 10.66 3.27
C ILE A 202 -14.80 9.83 2.27
N VAL A 203 -15.31 8.72 1.77
CA VAL A 203 -14.60 7.86 0.82
C VAL A 203 -14.50 8.51 -0.57
N PRO A 204 -15.58 9.07 -1.16
CA PRO A 204 -15.48 9.87 -2.38
C PRO A 204 -14.49 11.03 -2.29
N THR A 205 -14.47 11.76 -1.18
CA THR A 205 -13.52 12.85 -0.94
C THR A 205 -12.08 12.33 -0.88
N LEU A 206 -11.86 11.21 -0.18
CA LEU A 206 -10.54 10.58 -0.11
C LEU A 206 -10.10 10.04 -1.48
N ALA A 207 -11.02 9.51 -2.28
CA ALA A 207 -10.75 9.10 -3.66
C ALA A 207 -10.27 10.30 -4.50
N ALA A 208 -10.91 11.46 -4.36
CA ALA A 208 -10.49 12.69 -5.04
C ALA A 208 -9.11 13.17 -4.56
N VAL A 209 -8.81 13.06 -3.26
CA VAL A 209 -7.51 13.46 -2.67
C VAL A 209 -6.38 12.54 -3.12
N THR A 210 -6.64 11.24 -3.29
CA THR A 210 -5.62 10.22 -3.58
C THR A 210 -5.49 9.89 -5.06
N GLY A 211 -6.54 10.10 -5.85
CA GLY A 211 -6.64 9.64 -7.24
C GLY A 211 -6.93 8.15 -7.40
N TYR A 212 -7.14 7.41 -6.30
CA TYR A 212 -7.51 6.00 -6.35
C TYR A 212 -9.04 5.81 -6.44
N PRO A 213 -9.53 4.75 -7.13
CA PRO A 213 -10.95 4.43 -7.23
C PRO A 213 -11.46 3.76 -5.95
N LEU A 214 -11.42 4.50 -4.84
CA LEU A 214 -11.79 3.99 -3.53
C LEU A 214 -13.31 3.85 -3.41
N MET A 215 -13.73 2.81 -2.69
CA MET A 215 -15.12 2.51 -2.39
C MET A 215 -15.29 2.25 -0.88
N GLN A 216 -16.42 2.65 -0.33
CA GLN A 216 -16.79 2.24 1.02
C GLN A 216 -17.28 0.79 0.99
N ALA A 217 -16.94 0.01 2.01
CA ALA A 217 -17.45 -1.34 2.17
C ALA A 217 -18.97 -1.35 2.36
N ASP A 218 -19.66 -2.33 1.77
CA ASP A 218 -21.11 -2.50 1.92
C ASP A 218 -21.47 -2.85 3.37
N ASP A 219 -20.65 -3.64 4.04
CA ASP A 219 -20.76 -3.96 5.47
C ASP A 219 -19.55 -3.41 6.21
N LEU A 220 -19.77 -2.33 7.00
CA LEU A 220 -18.74 -1.68 7.78
C LEU A 220 -18.32 -2.48 9.03
N PHE A 221 -19.18 -3.38 9.53
CA PHE A 221 -18.82 -4.29 10.63
C PHE A 221 -17.82 -5.32 10.13
N ASP A 222 -18.16 -6.04 9.05
CA ASP A 222 -17.26 -6.99 8.41
C ASP A 222 -15.91 -6.37 8.09
N ALA A 223 -15.92 -5.23 7.40
CA ALA A 223 -14.71 -4.54 6.98
C ALA A 223 -13.87 -3.96 8.14
N THR A 224 -14.44 -3.81 9.34
CA THR A 224 -13.71 -3.41 10.55
C THR A 224 -13.15 -4.61 11.30
N GLU A 225 -13.84 -5.76 11.30
CA GLU A 225 -13.38 -6.99 11.96
C GLU A 225 -12.31 -7.72 11.15
N ASN A 226 -12.39 -7.70 9.82
CA ASN A 226 -11.59 -8.52 8.92
C ASN A 226 -10.55 -7.72 8.15
N LEU A 227 -9.32 -8.25 8.10
CA LEU A 227 -8.16 -7.67 7.41
C LEU A 227 -7.61 -8.61 6.33
N ASP A 228 -8.46 -9.49 5.80
CA ASP A 228 -8.14 -10.54 4.82
C ASP A 228 -7.59 -9.97 3.50
N GLY A 229 -7.97 -8.76 3.09
CA GLY A 229 -7.37 -8.08 1.95
C GLY A 229 -5.85 -7.88 2.08
N PHE A 230 -5.32 -7.65 3.31
CA PHE A 230 -3.88 -7.62 3.55
C PHE A 230 -3.27 -9.02 3.46
N VAL A 231 -3.98 -10.05 3.89
CA VAL A 231 -3.54 -11.45 3.77
C VAL A 231 -3.48 -11.85 2.30
N THR A 232 -4.47 -11.49 1.51
CA THR A 232 -4.52 -11.74 0.06
C THR A 232 -3.32 -11.14 -0.65
N ILE A 233 -3.02 -9.85 -0.45
CA ILE A 233 -1.86 -9.21 -1.09
C ILE A 233 -0.54 -9.81 -0.60
N SER A 234 -0.40 -10.07 0.70
CA SER A 234 0.79 -10.70 1.28
C SER A 234 1.05 -12.09 0.70
N ASN A 235 0.02 -12.93 0.57
CA ASN A 235 0.14 -14.25 -0.05
C ASN A 235 0.52 -14.16 -1.53
N THR A 236 0.01 -13.17 -2.23
CA THR A 236 0.35 -12.93 -3.64
C THR A 236 1.82 -12.56 -3.79
N LEU A 237 2.33 -11.68 -2.94
CA LEU A 237 3.75 -11.31 -2.89
C LEU A 237 4.63 -12.50 -2.52
N LYS A 238 4.19 -13.32 -1.56
CA LYS A 238 4.87 -14.56 -1.19
C LYS A 238 4.97 -15.52 -2.38
N THR A 239 3.89 -15.69 -3.16
CA THR A 239 3.90 -16.53 -4.37
C THR A 239 4.93 -16.02 -5.38
N CYS A 240 4.99 -14.73 -5.63
CA CYS A 240 5.99 -14.10 -6.49
C CYS A 240 7.42 -14.37 -5.97
N ALA A 241 7.66 -14.20 -4.67
CA ALA A 241 8.97 -14.46 -4.07
C ALA A 241 9.40 -15.92 -4.21
N VAL A 242 8.47 -16.88 -4.05
CA VAL A 242 8.75 -18.33 -4.27
C VAL A 242 9.12 -18.60 -5.73
N ASN A 243 8.41 -18.00 -6.68
CA ASN A 243 8.70 -18.12 -8.10
C ASN A 243 10.07 -17.55 -8.47
N LEU A 244 10.41 -16.36 -7.96
CA LEU A 244 11.73 -15.74 -8.14
C LEU A 244 12.83 -16.60 -7.52
N SER A 245 12.62 -17.13 -6.32
CA SER A 245 13.57 -18.05 -5.67
C SER A 245 13.83 -19.31 -6.49
N LYS A 246 12.77 -19.90 -7.04
CA LYS A 246 12.90 -21.06 -7.95
C LYS A 246 13.70 -20.72 -9.20
N MET A 247 13.41 -19.62 -9.86
CA MET A 247 14.15 -19.15 -11.04
C MET A 247 15.64 -18.93 -10.72
N CYS A 248 15.95 -18.27 -9.61
CA CYS A 248 17.34 -18.07 -9.18
C CYS A 248 18.07 -19.38 -8.90
N ASN A 249 17.39 -20.36 -8.29
CA ASN A 249 17.97 -21.68 -8.04
C ASN A 249 18.24 -22.46 -9.33
N ASP A 250 17.35 -22.39 -10.32
CA ASP A 250 17.58 -22.97 -11.64
C ASP A 250 18.81 -22.35 -12.32
N LEU A 251 18.91 -21.03 -12.35
CA LEU A 251 20.06 -20.32 -12.93
C LEU A 251 21.37 -20.68 -12.22
N ARG A 252 21.35 -20.79 -10.89
CA ARG A 252 22.52 -21.24 -10.11
C ARG A 252 22.93 -22.68 -10.44
N LEU A 253 21.96 -23.56 -10.62
CA LEU A 253 22.20 -24.96 -11.01
C LEU A 253 22.82 -25.03 -12.41
N LEU A 254 22.24 -24.31 -13.38
CA LEU A 254 22.76 -24.29 -14.77
C LEU A 254 24.16 -23.67 -14.88
N SER A 255 24.50 -22.72 -14.01
CA SER A 255 25.82 -22.08 -13.97
C SER A 255 26.81 -22.80 -13.06
N SER A 256 26.43 -23.93 -12.46
CA SER A 256 27.30 -24.67 -11.53
C SER A 256 28.60 -25.15 -12.20
N GLY A 257 29.67 -25.13 -11.50
CA GLY A 257 30.97 -25.52 -12.00
C GLY A 257 32.08 -24.69 -11.36
N PRO A 258 33.22 -24.54 -12.00
CA PRO A 258 33.54 -24.71 -13.45
C PRO A 258 33.99 -26.10 -13.90
N ARG A 259 34.30 -27.02 -13.01
CA ARG A 259 34.90 -28.31 -13.41
C ARG A 259 33.94 -29.49 -13.37
N THR A 260 33.09 -29.55 -12.35
CA THR A 260 32.23 -30.72 -12.06
C THR A 260 30.74 -30.38 -12.02
N GLY A 261 30.36 -29.16 -12.32
CA GLY A 261 28.97 -28.72 -12.44
C GLY A 261 28.49 -28.75 -13.89
N PHE A 262 27.27 -28.29 -14.13
CA PHE A 262 26.68 -28.33 -15.46
C PHE A 262 27.32 -27.35 -16.46
N GLY A 263 27.65 -26.14 -16.00
CA GLY A 263 28.33 -25.15 -16.85
C GLY A 263 27.56 -24.80 -18.13
N GLU A 264 26.22 -24.88 -18.11
CA GLU A 264 25.40 -24.62 -19.30
C GLU A 264 25.23 -23.13 -19.60
N ILE A 265 25.34 -22.29 -18.57
CA ILE A 265 25.32 -20.83 -18.68
C ILE A 265 26.42 -20.22 -17.83
N ASN A 266 26.85 -19.02 -18.19
CA ASN A 266 27.69 -18.17 -17.35
C ASN A 266 26.86 -17.02 -16.81
N LEU A 267 26.89 -16.80 -15.50
CA LEU A 267 26.33 -15.61 -14.87
C LEU A 267 27.38 -14.51 -14.82
N PRO A 268 26.96 -13.22 -14.84
CA PRO A 268 27.88 -12.08 -14.74
C PRO A 268 28.72 -12.13 -13.48
#